data_f29d5f4794eb4a6926b1722e117436a1
#
_entry.id   f29d5f4794eb4a6926b1722e117436a1
#
_cell.length_a   1.000
_cell.length_b   1.000
_cell.length_c   1.000
_cell.angle_alpha   90.00
_cell.angle_beta   90.00
_cell.angle_gamma   90.00
#
_symmetry.space_group_name_H-M   'P 1'
#
loop_
_entity.id
_entity.type
_entity.pdbx_description
1 polymer ?
#
loop_
_entity_poly.entity_id
_entity_poly.type
_entity_poly.pdbx_seq_one_letter_code
_entity_poly.pdbx_strand_id
1 'polypeptide(L)'
;RSNNYICHFLVFKRELLEQVGGFRPEYDGAQDFDLVLRLTEKAKSVVHIPKVLYHWRSHEASTATNPMSKLYAYDAGRRAVEAHLKRCGEKAIVTDTRFYGFYQTTYDVPEEMSVNLVFFNCKGQNPKKILNNFCPEMRRQISENVIYYGNEFNRIVTFSSDKISDAEVIIFADASLAGVTEDGLMQLAVNCLRPGIGMAGGKIISEAGEVLYGRMELDSEGELVYADADLPKGFTGFFHKSILQQNTEGVSYRLFAVRKELISQWKPQMEGTDEAMMQQLCAFVKLSGYRITYVPSATAALKREG
;
A
#
# COMPACT_ATOMS: atom_id res chain seq x y z
N ARG A 1 -10.96 -0.31 -1.36
CA ARG A 1 -11.10 0.34 -2.66
C ARG A 1 -10.69 -0.57 -3.83
N SER A 2 -9.81 -1.52 -3.58
CA SER A 2 -9.32 -2.41 -4.65
C SER A 2 -10.30 -3.52 -5.04
N ASN A 3 -11.26 -3.86 -4.20
CA ASN A 3 -12.35 -4.80 -4.47
C ASN A 3 -13.42 -4.74 -3.39
N ASN A 4 -14.56 -5.36 -3.63
CA ASN A 4 -15.65 -5.51 -2.66
C ASN A 4 -15.45 -6.78 -1.83
N TYR A 5 -14.60 -6.74 -0.80
CA TYR A 5 -14.30 -7.89 0.07
C TYR A 5 -15.21 -7.98 1.32
N ILE A 6 -16.05 -6.97 1.59
CA ILE A 6 -16.90 -6.90 2.79
C ILE A 6 -18.20 -7.72 2.62
N CYS A 7 -18.68 -7.90 1.39
CA CYS A 7 -19.83 -8.73 1.11
C CYS A 7 -19.44 -10.22 1.01
N HIS A 8 -20.13 -11.15 1.61
CA HIS A 8 -21.28 -11.13 2.46
C HIS A 8 -20.88 -11.73 3.81
N PHE A 9 -21.21 -11.25 4.90
CA PHE A 9 -22.40 -10.70 5.48
C PHE A 9 -22.07 -9.37 6.19
N LEU A 10 -22.79 -8.29 5.87
CA LEU A 10 -22.58 -6.95 6.41
C LEU A 10 -23.72 -6.56 7.36
N VAL A 11 -23.39 -6.10 8.57
CA VAL A 11 -24.32 -5.52 9.53
C VAL A 11 -23.89 -4.10 9.86
N PHE A 12 -24.83 -3.17 9.90
CA PHE A 12 -24.59 -1.77 10.23
C PHE A 12 -25.76 -1.17 11.02
N LYS A 13 -25.52 -0.06 11.71
CA LYS A 13 -26.56 0.65 12.42
C LYS A 13 -27.54 1.30 11.45
N ARG A 14 -28.83 1.26 11.78
CA ARG A 14 -29.89 1.87 10.98
C ARG A 14 -29.66 3.37 10.74
N GLU A 15 -29.17 4.08 11.77
CA GLU A 15 -28.90 5.51 11.67
C GLU A 15 -27.83 5.85 10.62
N LEU A 16 -26.86 4.94 10.37
CA LEU A 16 -25.90 5.11 9.28
C LEU A 16 -26.57 5.00 7.91
N LEU A 17 -27.49 4.04 7.74
CA LEU A 17 -28.25 3.91 6.49
C LEU A 17 -29.11 5.16 6.23
N GLU A 18 -29.75 5.69 7.25
CA GLU A 18 -30.55 6.91 7.15
C GLU A 18 -29.71 8.14 6.75
N GLN A 19 -28.44 8.20 7.18
CA GLN A 19 -27.51 9.26 6.80
C GLN A 19 -27.02 9.16 5.35
N VAL A 20 -26.74 7.93 4.87
CA VAL A 20 -26.13 7.74 3.55
C VAL A 20 -27.13 7.40 2.45
N GLY A 21 -28.36 7.05 2.81
CA GLY A 21 -29.39 6.56 1.90
C GLY A 21 -29.24 5.10 1.51
N GLY A 22 -30.24 4.54 0.86
CA GLY A 22 -30.32 3.15 0.42
C GLY A 22 -29.45 2.83 -0.81
N PHE A 23 -29.80 1.75 -1.48
CA PHE A 23 -29.20 1.38 -2.77
C PHE A 23 -29.51 2.41 -3.84
N ARG A 24 -28.58 2.58 -4.75
CA ARG A 24 -28.66 3.53 -5.86
C ARG A 24 -28.68 2.79 -7.20
N PRO A 25 -29.72 2.96 -8.03
CA PRO A 25 -29.88 2.22 -9.30
C PRO A 25 -28.73 2.41 -10.28
N GLU A 26 -28.06 3.57 -10.27
CA GLU A 26 -26.92 3.85 -11.13
C GLU A 26 -25.70 2.94 -10.86
N TYR A 27 -25.71 2.18 -9.77
CA TYR A 27 -24.69 1.19 -9.40
C TYR A 27 -25.20 -0.24 -9.43
N ASP A 28 -26.30 -0.51 -10.14
CA ASP A 28 -26.82 -1.87 -10.27
C ASP A 28 -25.73 -2.86 -10.69
N GLY A 29 -25.69 -4.00 -10.00
CA GLY A 29 -24.62 -5.00 -10.11
C GLY A 29 -23.46 -4.82 -9.12
N ALA A 30 -23.27 -3.61 -8.57
CA ALA A 30 -22.31 -3.29 -7.51
C ALA A 30 -22.92 -2.35 -6.46
N GLN A 31 -24.25 -2.36 -6.31
CA GLN A 31 -24.99 -1.48 -5.41
C GLN A 31 -24.61 -1.69 -3.94
N ASP A 32 -24.24 -2.90 -3.56
CA ASP A 32 -23.71 -3.25 -2.24
C ASP A 32 -22.32 -2.63 -2.00
N PHE A 33 -21.45 -2.64 -3.01
CA PHE A 33 -20.13 -2.02 -2.92
C PHE A 33 -20.24 -0.49 -2.75
N ASP A 34 -21.10 0.17 -3.54
CA ASP A 34 -21.38 1.58 -3.37
C ASP A 34 -21.92 1.90 -1.97
N LEU A 35 -22.87 1.10 -1.46
CA LEU A 35 -23.41 1.28 -0.11
C LEU A 35 -22.34 1.09 0.96
N VAL A 36 -21.50 0.06 0.87
CA VAL A 36 -20.38 -0.19 1.79
C VAL A 36 -19.43 0.99 1.84
N LEU A 37 -19.05 1.54 0.69
CA LEU A 37 -18.16 2.71 0.62
C LEU A 37 -18.79 3.91 1.32
N ARG A 38 -20.07 4.22 1.07
CA ARG A 38 -20.78 5.33 1.74
C ARG A 38 -20.94 5.13 3.25
N LEU A 39 -21.26 3.91 3.69
CA LEU A 39 -21.36 3.58 5.11
C LEU A 39 -20.00 3.76 5.82
N THR A 40 -18.91 3.28 5.21
CA THR A 40 -17.58 3.38 5.80
C THR A 40 -17.03 4.80 5.83
N GLU A 41 -17.49 5.70 4.95
CA GLU A 41 -17.19 7.14 5.01
C GLU A 41 -17.75 7.82 6.28
N LYS A 42 -18.83 7.30 6.85
CA LYS A 42 -19.52 7.86 8.03
C LYS A 42 -19.33 7.04 9.29
N ALA A 43 -18.91 5.80 9.18
CA ALA A 43 -18.70 4.92 10.31
C ALA A 43 -17.53 5.39 11.19
N LYS A 44 -17.74 5.40 12.51
CA LYS A 44 -16.68 5.67 13.49
C LYS A 44 -15.70 4.51 13.62
N SER A 45 -16.17 3.29 13.38
CA SER A 45 -15.37 2.07 13.44
C SER A 45 -15.95 1.00 12.53
N VAL A 46 -15.09 0.14 12.04
CA VAL A 46 -15.43 -1.08 11.28
C VAL A 46 -14.86 -2.25 12.04
N VAL A 47 -15.68 -3.24 12.37
CA VAL A 47 -15.27 -4.43 13.14
C VAL A 47 -15.35 -5.63 12.20
N HIS A 48 -14.25 -6.36 12.09
CA HIS A 48 -14.20 -7.64 11.41
C HIS A 48 -14.44 -8.77 12.40
N ILE A 49 -15.36 -9.67 12.09
CA ILE A 49 -15.62 -10.89 12.87
C ILE A 49 -15.04 -12.07 12.09
N PRO A 50 -13.87 -12.64 12.48
CA PRO A 50 -13.17 -13.68 11.73
C PRO A 50 -13.80 -15.06 11.95
N LYS A 51 -15.08 -15.20 11.59
CA LYS A 51 -15.85 -16.44 11.70
C LYS A 51 -16.66 -16.67 10.43
N VAL A 52 -16.85 -17.94 10.05
CA VAL A 52 -17.74 -18.31 8.93
C VAL A 52 -19.18 -18.21 9.44
N LEU A 53 -19.86 -17.10 9.13
CA LEU A 53 -21.23 -16.79 9.56
C LEU A 53 -22.25 -16.78 8.40
N TYR A 54 -21.78 -16.97 7.17
CA TYR A 54 -22.60 -16.90 5.98
C TYR A 54 -22.15 -17.92 4.93
N HIS A 55 -23.12 -18.58 4.28
CA HIS A 55 -22.88 -19.51 3.18
C HIS A 55 -23.56 -18.97 1.92
N TRP A 56 -22.79 -18.61 0.93
CA TRP A 56 -23.31 -18.14 -0.35
C TRP A 56 -23.66 -19.32 -1.26
N ARG A 57 -24.94 -19.39 -1.65
CA ARG A 57 -25.37 -20.42 -2.60
C ARG A 57 -24.82 -20.12 -4.00
N SER A 58 -23.97 -20.99 -4.49
CA SER A 58 -23.48 -20.92 -5.86
C SER A 58 -24.51 -21.47 -6.85
N HIS A 59 -24.68 -20.83 -8.01
CA HIS A 59 -25.46 -21.29 -9.15
C HIS A 59 -24.84 -20.78 -10.46
N GLU A 60 -25.15 -21.42 -11.58
CA GLU A 60 -24.49 -21.17 -12.89
C GLU A 60 -24.57 -19.71 -13.40
N ALA A 61 -25.63 -18.99 -13.06
CA ALA A 61 -25.80 -17.57 -13.41
C ALA A 61 -25.14 -16.59 -12.39
N SER A 62 -24.42 -17.12 -11.39
CA SER A 62 -23.69 -16.29 -10.42
C SER A 62 -22.42 -15.73 -11.04
N THR A 63 -22.10 -14.46 -10.76
CA THR A 63 -20.81 -13.85 -11.15
C THR A 63 -19.60 -14.58 -10.56
N ALA A 64 -19.76 -15.28 -9.44
CA ALA A 64 -18.71 -16.11 -8.85
C ALA A 64 -18.42 -17.35 -9.69
N THR A 65 -19.41 -17.90 -10.40
CA THR A 65 -19.27 -19.08 -11.29
C THR A 65 -18.98 -18.67 -12.72
N ASN A 66 -19.58 -17.57 -13.19
CA ASN A 66 -19.39 -17.03 -14.54
C ASN A 66 -19.12 -15.52 -14.48
N PRO A 67 -17.87 -15.09 -14.36
CA PRO A 67 -17.51 -13.66 -14.31
C PRO A 67 -17.98 -12.86 -15.54
N MET A 68 -18.12 -13.49 -16.70
CA MET A 68 -18.56 -12.83 -17.94
C MET A 68 -20.07 -12.53 -17.99
N SER A 69 -20.85 -13.11 -17.09
CA SER A 69 -22.32 -12.98 -17.12
C SER A 69 -22.83 -11.58 -16.83
N LYS A 70 -22.04 -10.75 -16.14
CA LYS A 70 -22.44 -9.40 -15.67
C LYS A 70 -21.30 -8.39 -15.76
N LEU A 71 -20.73 -8.19 -16.95
CA LEU A 71 -19.61 -7.24 -17.12
C LEU A 71 -19.95 -5.82 -16.67
N TYR A 72 -21.22 -5.39 -16.80
CA TYR A 72 -21.70 -4.09 -16.31
C TYR A 72 -21.51 -3.89 -14.79
N ALA A 73 -21.51 -4.99 -14.02
CA ALA A 73 -21.30 -4.92 -12.56
C ALA A 73 -19.88 -4.46 -12.19
N TYR A 74 -18.90 -4.83 -13.01
CA TYR A 74 -17.51 -4.41 -12.79
C TYR A 74 -17.30 -2.92 -13.10
N ASP A 75 -17.92 -2.42 -14.18
CA ASP A 75 -17.94 -0.98 -14.47
C ASP A 75 -18.68 -0.21 -13.35
N ALA A 76 -19.81 -0.70 -12.88
CA ALA A 76 -20.53 -0.10 -11.76
C ALA A 76 -19.66 -0.06 -10.48
N GLY A 77 -18.89 -1.12 -10.22
CA GLY A 77 -17.95 -1.16 -9.09
C GLY A 77 -16.82 -0.15 -9.23
N ARG A 78 -16.23 0.00 -10.42
CA ARG A 78 -15.22 1.04 -10.68
C ARG A 78 -15.78 2.44 -10.45
N ARG A 79 -16.97 2.74 -11.00
CA ARG A 79 -17.67 4.02 -10.78
C ARG A 79 -18.01 4.27 -9.30
N ALA A 80 -18.32 3.22 -8.53
CA ALA A 80 -18.55 3.34 -7.10
C ALA A 80 -17.29 3.78 -6.35
N VAL A 81 -16.10 3.25 -6.71
CA VAL A 81 -14.82 3.69 -6.15
C VAL A 81 -14.50 5.12 -6.55
N GLU A 82 -14.68 5.51 -7.82
CA GLU A 82 -14.48 6.89 -8.31
C GLU A 82 -15.36 7.88 -7.55
N ALA A 83 -16.64 7.56 -7.38
CA ALA A 83 -17.58 8.39 -6.63
C ALA A 83 -17.21 8.50 -5.14
N HIS A 84 -16.70 7.41 -4.55
CA HIS A 84 -16.18 7.41 -3.18
C HIS A 84 -14.99 8.36 -3.03
N LEU A 85 -13.99 8.25 -3.91
CA LEU A 85 -12.81 9.12 -3.90
C LEU A 85 -13.20 10.59 -4.02
N LYS A 86 -14.13 10.91 -4.93
CA LYS A 86 -14.67 12.27 -5.09
C LYS A 86 -15.34 12.78 -3.81
N ARG A 87 -16.16 11.96 -3.13
CA ARG A 87 -16.79 12.35 -1.85
C ARG A 87 -15.76 12.55 -0.72
N CYS A 88 -14.67 11.79 -0.75
CA CYS A 88 -13.56 11.93 0.22
C CYS A 88 -12.61 13.09 -0.12
N GLY A 89 -12.79 13.79 -1.24
CA GLY A 89 -11.88 14.85 -1.69
C GLY A 89 -10.52 14.33 -2.18
N GLU A 90 -10.41 13.03 -2.46
CA GLU A 90 -9.17 12.41 -2.93
C GLU A 90 -9.15 12.42 -4.47
N LYS A 91 -8.14 13.06 -5.05
CA LYS A 91 -7.92 13.08 -6.50
C LYS A 91 -7.16 11.83 -6.92
N ALA A 92 -7.78 11.01 -7.76
CA ALA A 92 -7.17 9.77 -8.24
C ALA A 92 -7.90 9.25 -9.48
N ILE A 93 -7.22 8.41 -10.25
CA ILE A 93 -7.77 7.64 -11.37
C ILE A 93 -7.97 6.20 -10.90
N VAL A 94 -9.13 5.62 -11.22
CA VAL A 94 -9.43 4.22 -10.96
C VAL A 94 -9.44 3.45 -12.26
N THR A 95 -8.65 2.40 -12.34
CA THR A 95 -8.57 1.52 -13.52
C THR A 95 -8.90 0.08 -13.14
N ASP A 96 -9.42 -0.68 -14.10
CA ASP A 96 -9.59 -2.11 -13.96
C ASP A 96 -8.21 -2.79 -13.96
N THR A 97 -8.07 -3.84 -13.15
CA THR A 97 -6.95 -4.77 -13.30
C THR A 97 -7.24 -5.81 -14.39
N ARG A 98 -6.32 -6.72 -14.64
CA ARG A 98 -6.60 -7.89 -15.52
C ARG A 98 -7.64 -8.87 -14.95
N PHE A 99 -8.09 -8.65 -13.72
CA PHE A 99 -9.07 -9.49 -13.02
C PHE A 99 -10.36 -8.71 -12.79
N TYR A 100 -11.48 -9.29 -13.14
CA TYR A 100 -12.79 -8.67 -12.99
C TYR A 100 -13.14 -8.38 -11.51
N GLY A 101 -13.61 -7.17 -11.25
CA GLY A 101 -14.01 -6.73 -9.90
C GLY A 101 -12.83 -6.35 -8.99
N PHE A 102 -11.63 -6.24 -9.58
CA PHE A 102 -10.43 -5.76 -8.89
C PHE A 102 -9.91 -4.49 -9.57
N TYR A 103 -9.71 -3.45 -8.77
CA TYR A 103 -9.40 -2.10 -9.24
C TYR A 103 -8.05 -1.63 -8.72
N GLN A 104 -7.39 -0.81 -9.52
CA GLN A 104 -6.19 -0.08 -9.12
C GLN A 104 -6.53 1.40 -9.02
N THR A 105 -6.11 2.02 -7.92
CA THR A 105 -6.25 3.47 -7.70
C THR A 105 -4.87 4.11 -7.78
N THR A 106 -4.71 5.04 -8.72
CA THR A 106 -3.50 5.86 -8.88
C THR A 106 -3.83 7.28 -8.44
N TYR A 107 -3.20 7.73 -7.37
CA TYR A 107 -3.46 9.05 -6.79
C TYR A 107 -2.70 10.14 -7.52
N ASP A 108 -3.33 11.30 -7.72
CA ASP A 108 -2.67 12.48 -8.24
C ASP A 108 -1.58 12.92 -7.26
N VAL A 109 -0.42 13.24 -7.80
CA VAL A 109 0.72 13.71 -7.02
C VAL A 109 0.68 15.25 -7.00
N PRO A 110 0.54 15.91 -5.83
CA PRO A 110 0.59 17.35 -5.72
C PRO A 110 1.94 17.90 -6.21
N GLU A 111 1.92 19.00 -6.94
CA GLU A 111 3.15 19.63 -7.48
C GLU A 111 4.08 20.10 -6.38
N GLU A 112 3.52 20.58 -5.26
CA GLU A 112 4.25 21.08 -4.09
C GLU A 112 4.69 19.99 -3.13
N MET A 113 4.37 18.71 -3.38
CA MET A 113 4.74 17.61 -2.47
C MET A 113 6.26 17.47 -2.37
N SER A 114 6.80 17.67 -1.16
CA SER A 114 8.22 17.55 -0.91
C SER A 114 8.58 16.15 -0.39
N VAL A 115 9.57 15.51 -1.04
CA VAL A 115 10.01 14.14 -0.77
C VAL A 115 11.52 14.08 -0.67
N ASN A 116 12.03 13.42 0.38
CA ASN A 116 13.43 13.01 0.46
C ASN A 116 13.56 11.52 0.16
N LEU A 117 14.58 11.16 -0.62
CA LEU A 117 14.96 9.78 -0.89
C LEU A 117 16.27 9.46 -0.15
N VAL A 118 16.22 8.46 0.72
CA VAL A 118 17.32 8.04 1.56
C VAL A 118 17.75 6.63 1.16
N PHE A 119 18.95 6.51 0.61
CA PHE A 119 19.57 5.20 0.37
C PHE A 119 20.40 4.75 1.56
N PHE A 120 20.29 3.48 1.91
CA PHE A 120 21.13 2.82 2.90
C PHE A 120 21.84 1.58 2.27
N ASN A 121 22.74 0.94 3.00
CA ASN A 121 23.58 -0.13 2.48
C ASN A 121 24.47 0.27 1.28
N CYS A 122 24.82 1.54 1.15
CA CYS A 122 25.58 2.03 -0.01
C CYS A 122 27.01 1.49 -0.07
N LYS A 123 27.63 1.11 1.06
CA LYS A 123 28.94 0.43 1.18
C LYS A 123 30.04 0.96 0.25
N GLY A 124 30.14 2.29 0.09
CA GLY A 124 31.11 2.93 -0.80
C GLY A 124 30.79 2.86 -2.30
N GLN A 125 29.62 2.40 -2.68
CA GLN A 125 29.17 2.43 -4.08
C GLN A 125 29.03 3.87 -4.60
N ASN A 126 29.18 4.04 -5.91
CA ASN A 126 29.02 5.35 -6.54
C ASN A 126 27.54 5.79 -6.48
N PRO A 127 27.22 6.95 -5.87
CA PRO A 127 25.85 7.45 -5.73
C PRO A 127 25.07 7.54 -7.05
N LYS A 128 25.70 8.01 -8.12
CA LYS A 128 25.05 8.09 -9.45
C LYS A 128 24.69 6.71 -9.98
N LYS A 129 25.55 5.71 -9.74
CA LYS A 129 25.27 4.33 -10.14
C LYS A 129 24.10 3.72 -9.36
N ILE A 130 24.03 3.99 -8.04
CA ILE A 130 22.90 3.57 -7.20
C ILE A 130 21.61 4.16 -7.77
N LEU A 131 21.55 5.46 -7.93
CA LEU A 131 20.34 6.16 -8.40
C LEU A 131 19.91 5.69 -9.79
N ASN A 132 20.86 5.60 -10.75
CA ASN A 132 20.55 5.14 -12.11
C ASN A 132 20.08 3.67 -12.16
N ASN A 133 20.56 2.82 -11.27
CA ASN A 133 20.09 1.43 -11.19
C ASN A 133 18.70 1.35 -10.54
N PHE A 134 18.48 2.15 -9.51
CA PHE A 134 17.24 2.16 -8.73
C PHE A 134 16.07 2.71 -9.54
N CYS A 135 16.24 3.91 -10.09
CA CYS A 135 15.20 4.58 -10.89
C CYS A 135 15.81 5.23 -12.13
N PRO A 136 15.99 4.47 -13.26
CA PRO A 136 16.69 4.95 -14.46
C PRO A 136 16.08 6.18 -15.11
N GLU A 137 14.76 6.37 -14.94
CA GLU A 137 13.99 7.44 -15.59
C GLU A 137 13.59 8.57 -14.64
N MET A 138 14.33 8.77 -13.55
CA MET A 138 14.00 9.81 -12.57
C MET A 138 14.14 11.22 -13.20
N ARG A 139 13.03 11.92 -13.34
CA ARG A 139 12.91 13.24 -13.99
C ARG A 139 12.48 14.36 -13.06
N ARG A 140 11.92 14.02 -11.88
CA ARG A 140 11.38 15.00 -10.92
C ARG A 140 12.43 15.43 -9.90
N GLN A 141 12.12 16.50 -9.16
CA GLN A 141 13.01 17.14 -8.15
C GLN A 141 13.47 16.24 -6.99
N ILE A 142 13.00 14.99 -6.89
CA ILE A 142 13.52 14.01 -5.91
C ILE A 142 15.03 13.86 -6.02
N SER A 143 15.62 13.98 -7.23
CA SER A 143 17.06 13.86 -7.45
C SER A 143 17.89 14.92 -6.70
N GLU A 144 17.31 16.05 -6.34
CA GLU A 144 17.98 17.13 -5.59
C GLU A 144 17.99 16.86 -4.07
N ASN A 145 17.11 15.97 -3.60
CA ASN A 145 16.92 15.63 -2.19
C ASN A 145 17.30 14.18 -1.89
N VAL A 146 18.36 13.67 -2.52
CA VAL A 146 18.82 12.29 -2.34
C VAL A 146 19.97 12.23 -1.36
N ILE A 147 19.83 11.38 -0.35
CA ILE A 147 20.80 11.20 0.72
C ILE A 147 21.32 9.76 0.69
N TYR A 148 22.63 9.57 0.82
CA TYR A 148 23.29 8.26 0.72
C TYR A 148 24.02 7.90 2.01
N TYR A 149 23.79 6.67 2.50
CA TYR A 149 24.42 6.15 3.70
C TYR A 149 25.10 4.81 3.45
N GLY A 150 26.30 4.66 4.00
CA GLY A 150 27.07 3.41 3.95
C GLY A 150 26.60 2.34 4.93
N ASN A 151 25.75 2.70 5.88
CA ASN A 151 25.37 1.84 7.00
C ASN A 151 24.06 1.09 6.71
N GLU A 152 23.83 0.02 7.49
CA GLU A 152 22.58 -0.74 7.56
C GLU A 152 21.43 0.13 8.06
N PHE A 153 20.18 -0.29 7.76
CA PHE A 153 18.97 0.46 8.12
C PHE A 153 18.87 0.76 9.61
N ASN A 154 19.14 -0.23 10.47
CA ASN A 154 19.09 -0.09 11.93
C ASN A 154 20.01 1.01 12.50
N ARG A 155 21.05 1.43 11.76
CA ARG A 155 21.97 2.51 12.13
C ARG A 155 21.58 3.88 11.58
N ILE A 156 20.71 3.92 10.58
CA ILE A 156 20.32 5.16 9.91
C ILE A 156 19.16 5.82 10.64
N VAL A 157 18.30 5.03 11.22
CA VAL A 157 17.05 5.53 11.86
C VAL A 157 17.30 6.33 13.13
N THR A 158 18.54 6.33 13.64
CA THR A 158 18.99 7.20 14.74
C THR A 158 19.37 8.61 14.31
N PHE A 159 18.94 8.98 13.13
CA PHE A 159 19.29 10.22 12.46
C PHE A 159 18.93 11.47 13.25
N SER A 160 19.92 12.36 13.40
CA SER A 160 19.64 13.75 13.70
C SER A 160 18.83 14.36 12.55
N SER A 161 17.70 14.94 12.88
CA SER A 161 16.76 15.64 11.98
C SER A 161 17.41 16.72 11.10
N ASP A 162 18.66 17.08 11.37
CA ASP A 162 19.37 18.20 10.77
C ASP A 162 19.78 17.99 9.30
N LYS A 163 19.75 16.75 8.81
CA LYS A 163 20.08 16.42 7.40
C LYS A 163 18.87 16.10 6.54
N ILE A 164 17.70 15.96 7.15
CA ILE A 164 16.45 15.74 6.44
C ILE A 164 15.81 17.13 6.28
N SER A 165 15.77 17.62 5.06
CA SER A 165 15.17 18.93 4.70
C SER A 165 13.68 19.00 5.10
N ASP A 166 12.99 20.09 4.79
CA ASP A 166 11.58 20.32 5.09
C ASP A 166 10.59 19.41 4.33
N ALA A 167 11.02 18.21 3.91
CA ALA A 167 10.18 17.26 3.22
C ALA A 167 9.05 16.74 4.11
N GLU A 168 7.87 16.51 3.53
CA GLU A 168 6.72 15.95 4.23
C GLU A 168 6.82 14.42 4.35
N VAL A 169 7.48 13.79 3.35
CA VAL A 169 7.66 12.33 3.24
C VAL A 169 9.12 11.98 3.03
N ILE A 170 9.55 10.92 3.70
CA ILE A 170 10.86 10.32 3.49
C ILE A 170 10.66 8.93 2.91
N ILE A 171 11.28 8.67 1.76
CA ILE A 171 11.38 7.33 1.17
C ILE A 171 12.71 6.74 1.56
N PHE A 172 12.71 5.56 2.17
CA PHE A 172 13.89 4.75 2.43
C PHE A 172 14.00 3.65 1.38
N ALA A 173 15.22 3.46 0.84
CA ALA A 173 15.48 2.44 -0.15
C ALA A 173 16.84 1.77 0.09
N ASP A 174 16.87 0.45 0.05
CA ASP A 174 18.11 -0.33 0.05
C ASP A 174 18.87 -0.12 -1.28
N ALA A 175 20.16 0.20 -1.21
CA ALA A 175 21.00 0.48 -2.38
C ALA A 175 21.20 -0.73 -3.33
N SER A 176 20.85 -1.94 -2.88
CA SER A 176 20.85 -3.15 -3.70
C SER A 176 19.63 -3.29 -4.62
N LEU A 177 18.62 -2.45 -4.42
CA LEU A 177 17.39 -2.45 -5.24
C LEU A 177 17.61 -1.79 -6.60
N ALA A 178 16.83 -2.22 -7.60
CA ALA A 178 16.87 -1.68 -8.95
C ALA A 178 15.50 -1.69 -9.64
N GLY A 179 15.34 -0.83 -10.65
CA GLY A 179 14.25 -0.89 -11.61
C GLY A 179 12.90 -0.42 -11.09
N VAL A 180 12.85 0.36 -10.00
CA VAL A 180 11.61 1.02 -9.59
C VAL A 180 11.29 2.16 -10.57
N THR A 181 10.01 2.39 -10.86
CA THR A 181 9.59 3.53 -11.68
C THR A 181 9.44 4.79 -10.82
N GLU A 182 9.65 5.97 -11.42
CA GLU A 182 9.40 7.24 -10.74
C GLU A 182 7.93 7.34 -10.26
N ASP A 183 6.99 6.93 -11.09
CA ASP A 183 5.57 6.89 -10.71
C ASP A 183 5.33 5.97 -9.51
N GLY A 184 6.00 4.83 -9.44
CA GLY A 184 5.94 3.94 -8.27
C GLY A 184 6.41 4.63 -6.99
N LEU A 185 7.52 5.37 -7.04
CA LEU A 185 8.02 6.16 -5.91
C LEU A 185 7.04 7.27 -5.51
N MET A 186 6.47 7.96 -6.49
CA MET A 186 5.47 8.98 -6.23
C MET A 186 4.20 8.40 -5.62
N GLN A 187 3.78 7.21 -6.07
CA GLN A 187 2.65 6.51 -5.46
C GLN A 187 2.95 6.06 -4.02
N LEU A 188 4.19 5.69 -3.67
CA LEU A 188 4.57 5.49 -2.26
C LEU A 188 4.38 6.76 -1.44
N ALA A 189 4.92 7.88 -1.91
CA ALA A 189 4.87 9.15 -1.20
C ALA A 189 3.44 9.66 -1.03
N VAL A 190 2.66 9.77 -2.11
CA VAL A 190 1.29 10.28 -2.03
C VAL A 190 0.37 9.40 -1.21
N ASN A 191 0.54 8.07 -1.26
CA ASN A 191 -0.23 7.15 -0.42
C ASN A 191 0.10 7.32 1.06
N CYS A 192 1.36 7.62 1.39
CA CYS A 192 1.78 7.91 2.76
C CYS A 192 1.07 9.16 3.33
N LEU A 193 0.80 10.17 2.48
CA LEU A 193 0.14 11.42 2.89
C LEU A 193 -1.39 11.36 2.93
N ARG A 194 -2.00 10.29 2.49
CA ARG A 194 -3.47 10.14 2.54
C ARG A 194 -3.99 10.18 3.99
N PRO A 195 -5.24 10.64 4.21
CA PRO A 195 -5.82 10.71 5.54
C PRO A 195 -5.74 9.39 6.31
N GLY A 196 -5.13 9.42 7.49
CA GLY A 196 -4.97 8.27 8.38
C GLY A 196 -3.97 7.21 7.90
N ILE A 197 -3.14 7.50 6.90
CA ILE A 197 -1.99 6.68 6.51
C ILE A 197 -0.72 7.37 7.00
N GLY A 198 0.18 6.62 7.64
CA GLY A 198 1.47 7.13 8.14
C GLY A 198 2.68 6.53 7.43
N MET A 199 2.48 5.37 6.79
CA MET A 199 3.53 4.64 6.11
C MET A 199 2.99 3.91 4.88
N ALA A 200 3.81 3.81 3.84
CA ALA A 200 3.52 3.05 2.62
C ALA A 200 4.73 2.20 2.23
N GLY A 201 4.53 0.93 1.87
CA GLY A 201 5.63 0.05 1.45
C GLY A 201 5.45 -0.51 0.05
N GLY A 202 6.57 -0.67 -0.66
CA GLY A 202 6.64 -1.24 -1.99
C GLY A 202 6.72 -2.76 -2.01
N LYS A 203 6.76 -3.30 -3.22
CA LYS A 203 6.98 -4.72 -3.50
C LYS A 203 8.39 -4.97 -3.97
N ILE A 204 9.03 -5.99 -3.46
CA ILE A 204 10.37 -6.39 -3.85
C ILE A 204 10.34 -7.79 -4.42
N ILE A 205 10.89 -7.93 -5.61
CA ILE A 205 10.94 -9.18 -6.36
C ILE A 205 12.38 -9.64 -6.54
N SER A 206 12.57 -10.94 -6.78
CA SER A 206 13.84 -11.48 -7.29
C SER A 206 14.06 -11.09 -8.75
N GLU A 207 15.26 -11.28 -9.29
CA GLU A 207 15.55 -11.15 -10.73
C GLU A 207 14.70 -12.12 -11.57
N ALA A 208 14.28 -13.25 -11.01
CA ALA A 208 13.35 -14.20 -11.64
C ALA A 208 11.89 -13.72 -11.61
N GLY A 209 11.57 -12.68 -10.83
CA GLY A 209 10.25 -12.08 -10.68
C GLY A 209 9.39 -12.73 -9.60
N GLU A 210 9.98 -13.52 -8.71
CA GLU A 210 9.32 -14.05 -7.51
C GLU A 210 9.19 -12.95 -6.45
N VAL A 211 8.12 -12.95 -5.67
CA VAL A 211 7.95 -11.97 -4.58
C VAL A 211 8.86 -12.38 -3.41
N LEU A 212 9.80 -11.49 -3.07
CA LEU A 212 10.69 -11.69 -1.90
C LEU A 212 10.13 -10.98 -0.67
N TYR A 213 9.74 -9.70 -0.83
CA TYR A 213 9.25 -8.87 0.27
C TYR A 213 8.09 -8.00 -0.24
N GLY A 214 7.18 -7.67 0.66
CA GLY A 214 6.04 -6.82 0.34
C GLY A 214 5.25 -6.49 1.60
N ARG A 215 3.98 -6.81 1.59
CA ARG A 215 3.09 -6.65 2.75
C ARG A 215 3.39 -7.70 3.82
N MET A 216 3.20 -7.31 5.07
CA MET A 216 3.29 -8.21 6.21
C MET A 216 1.93 -8.38 6.87
N GLU A 217 1.65 -9.59 7.32
CA GLU A 217 0.45 -9.95 8.10
C GLU A 217 0.89 -10.64 9.39
N LEU A 218 0.00 -10.71 10.38
CA LEU A 218 0.23 -11.51 11.57
C LEU A 218 -0.04 -12.98 11.25
N ASP A 219 0.87 -13.83 11.65
CA ASP A 219 0.67 -15.28 11.60
C ASP A 219 -0.21 -15.78 12.77
N SER A 220 -0.33 -17.10 12.93
CA SER A 220 -1.12 -17.72 14.00
C SER A 220 -0.55 -17.50 15.41
N GLU A 221 0.72 -17.15 15.51
CA GLU A 221 1.43 -16.86 16.77
C GLU A 221 1.44 -15.35 17.09
N GLY A 222 0.97 -14.52 16.15
CA GLY A 222 0.93 -13.06 16.28
C GLY A 222 2.21 -12.37 15.83
N GLU A 223 3.10 -13.08 15.14
CA GLU A 223 4.33 -12.53 14.59
C GLU A 223 4.11 -11.94 13.20
N LEU A 224 4.83 -10.86 12.88
CA LEU A 224 4.79 -10.24 11.56
C LEU A 224 5.62 -11.04 10.55
N VAL A 225 4.95 -11.58 9.54
CA VAL A 225 5.55 -12.36 8.46
C VAL A 225 5.23 -11.77 7.09
N TYR A 226 6.11 -11.97 6.11
CA TYR A 226 5.84 -11.58 4.73
C TYR A 226 4.79 -12.50 4.10
N ALA A 227 3.61 -11.96 3.88
CA ALA A 227 2.43 -12.75 3.50
C ALA A 227 2.48 -13.31 2.06
N ASP A 228 3.28 -12.71 1.19
CA ASP A 228 3.41 -13.09 -0.23
C ASP A 228 4.81 -13.59 -0.59
N ALA A 229 5.66 -13.90 0.40
CA ALA A 229 7.00 -14.42 0.15
C ALA A 229 6.94 -15.73 -0.65
N ASP A 230 7.92 -15.88 -1.55
CA ASP A 230 8.08 -17.05 -2.42
C ASP A 230 6.94 -17.31 -3.42
N LEU A 231 6.02 -16.35 -3.60
CA LEU A 231 5.03 -16.46 -4.67
C LEU A 231 5.73 -16.41 -6.03
N PRO A 232 5.49 -17.42 -6.89
CA PRO A 232 6.13 -17.49 -8.20
C PRO A 232 5.67 -16.34 -9.10
N LYS A 233 6.52 -16.01 -10.08
CA LYS A 233 6.24 -14.98 -11.09
C LYS A 233 4.85 -15.16 -11.70
N GLY A 234 4.07 -14.10 -11.68
CA GLY A 234 2.72 -14.07 -12.27
C GLY A 234 1.61 -14.63 -11.39
N PHE A 235 1.93 -15.31 -10.29
CA PHE A 235 0.94 -15.68 -9.28
C PHE A 235 0.65 -14.45 -8.38
N THR A 236 -0.61 -14.20 -8.14
CA THR A 236 -1.06 -12.96 -7.48
C THR A 236 -1.56 -13.16 -6.05
N GLY A 237 -1.39 -14.37 -5.52
CA GLY A 237 -1.85 -14.73 -4.19
C GLY A 237 -3.36 -14.88 -4.07
N PHE A 238 -3.83 -15.22 -2.89
CA PHE A 238 -5.25 -15.35 -2.58
C PHE A 238 -5.96 -13.99 -2.75
N PHE A 239 -7.07 -13.97 -3.49
CA PHE A 239 -7.81 -12.74 -3.85
C PHE A 239 -6.91 -11.65 -4.47
N HIS A 240 -5.89 -12.06 -5.21
CA HIS A 240 -4.95 -11.16 -5.89
C HIS A 240 -4.26 -10.14 -4.98
N LYS A 241 -4.17 -10.42 -3.68
CA LYS A 241 -3.65 -9.49 -2.68
C LYS A 241 -2.22 -9.00 -2.96
N SER A 242 -1.38 -9.82 -3.61
CA SER A 242 0.00 -9.46 -3.95
C SER A 242 0.13 -8.32 -4.97
N ILE A 243 -0.95 -8.03 -5.72
CA ILE A 243 -0.96 -6.95 -6.74
C ILE A 243 -1.92 -5.81 -6.42
N LEU A 244 -2.63 -5.89 -5.28
CA LEU A 244 -3.62 -4.90 -4.88
C LEU A 244 -3.10 -3.98 -3.81
N GLN A 245 -3.37 -2.69 -3.97
CA GLN A 245 -3.15 -1.72 -2.91
C GLN A 245 -4.12 -1.97 -1.76
N GLN A 246 -3.60 -2.09 -0.55
CA GLN A 246 -4.38 -2.42 0.63
C GLN A 246 -3.69 -2.00 1.93
N ASN A 247 -4.45 -1.88 3.02
CA ASN A 247 -3.87 -1.77 4.34
C ASN A 247 -3.20 -3.10 4.73
N THR A 248 -2.15 -3.03 5.53
CA THR A 248 -1.35 -4.16 5.98
C THR A 248 -0.84 -3.94 7.40
N GLU A 249 -0.39 -4.99 8.07
CA GLU A 249 0.16 -4.90 9.42
C GLU A 249 1.58 -4.31 9.43
N GLY A 250 2.32 -4.53 8.36
CA GLY A 250 3.67 -4.00 8.17
C GLY A 250 4.13 -4.10 6.72
N VAL A 251 5.29 -3.53 6.44
CA VAL A 251 5.94 -3.53 5.12
C VAL A 251 7.44 -3.75 5.27
N SER A 252 8.13 -4.06 4.18
CA SER A 252 9.58 -4.29 4.20
C SER A 252 10.36 -3.00 4.46
N TYR A 253 11.42 -3.11 5.26
CA TYR A 253 12.38 -2.01 5.46
C TYR A 253 13.13 -1.61 4.18
N ARG A 254 13.19 -2.49 3.19
CA ARG A 254 14.00 -2.30 1.97
C ARG A 254 13.47 -1.21 1.05
N LEU A 255 12.14 -0.97 1.01
CA LEU A 255 11.52 0.09 0.21
C LEU A 255 10.23 0.55 0.85
N PHE A 256 10.24 1.71 1.50
CA PHE A 256 9.04 2.28 2.11
C PHE A 256 9.11 3.80 2.19
N ALA A 257 7.95 4.42 2.30
CA ALA A 257 7.76 5.83 2.61
C ALA A 257 7.16 5.98 4.00
N VAL A 258 7.56 7.00 4.72
CA VAL A 258 7.00 7.34 6.03
C VAL A 258 6.88 8.85 6.17
N ARG A 259 5.84 9.32 6.88
CA ARG A 259 5.72 10.75 7.23
C ARG A 259 6.91 11.20 8.04
N LYS A 260 7.49 12.37 7.70
CA LYS A 260 8.62 12.96 8.44
C LYS A 260 8.29 13.11 9.92
N GLU A 261 7.09 13.56 10.25
CA GLU A 261 6.65 13.75 11.64
C GLU A 261 6.74 12.47 12.48
N LEU A 262 6.41 11.31 11.90
CA LEU A 262 6.47 10.03 12.58
C LEU A 262 7.91 9.57 12.81
N ILE A 263 8.73 9.59 11.77
CA ILE A 263 10.13 9.15 11.90
C ILE A 263 10.93 10.07 12.82
N SER A 264 10.61 11.37 12.87
CA SER A 264 11.26 12.33 13.77
C SER A 264 10.88 12.13 15.24
N GLN A 265 9.73 11.57 15.53
CA GLN A 265 9.25 11.27 16.89
C GLN A 265 9.65 9.86 17.35
N TRP A 266 9.95 8.98 16.40
CA TRP A 266 10.28 7.60 16.71
C TRP A 266 11.64 7.49 17.41
N LYS A 267 11.66 6.73 18.50
CA LYS A 267 12.87 6.43 19.28
C LYS A 267 13.08 4.91 19.29
N PRO A 268 13.86 4.36 18.34
CA PRO A 268 14.07 2.93 18.29
C PRO A 268 14.82 2.41 19.51
N GLN A 269 14.51 1.19 19.90
CA GLN A 269 15.39 0.40 20.77
C GLN A 269 16.54 -0.13 19.90
N MET A 270 17.77 0.25 20.25
CA MET A 270 18.97 0.12 19.38
C MET A 270 19.48 -1.29 19.16
N GLU A 271 18.82 -2.34 19.65
CA GLU A 271 19.27 -3.71 19.52
C GLU A 271 18.36 -4.51 18.59
N GLY A 272 18.90 -5.10 17.55
CA GLY A 272 18.16 -5.98 16.64
C GLY A 272 18.59 -5.92 15.18
N THR A 273 17.97 -6.77 14.38
CA THR A 273 18.09 -6.80 12.93
C THR A 273 17.30 -5.66 12.27
N ASP A 274 17.54 -5.41 10.99
CA ASP A 274 16.77 -4.44 10.19
C ASP A 274 15.28 -4.79 10.16
N GLU A 275 14.93 -6.09 10.14
CA GLU A 275 13.56 -6.58 10.25
C GLU A 275 12.92 -6.24 11.60
N ALA A 276 13.62 -6.51 12.70
CA ALA A 276 13.12 -6.21 14.05
C ALA A 276 12.90 -4.71 14.23
N MET A 277 13.79 -3.89 13.70
CA MET A 277 13.67 -2.44 13.71
C MET A 277 12.45 -1.98 12.89
N MET A 278 12.21 -2.58 11.74
CA MET A 278 11.04 -2.27 10.92
C MET A 278 9.73 -2.67 11.60
N GLN A 279 9.70 -3.81 12.28
CA GLN A 279 8.55 -4.24 13.09
C GLN A 279 8.24 -3.22 14.20
N GLN A 280 9.26 -2.71 14.91
CA GLN A 280 9.09 -1.65 15.92
C GLN A 280 8.53 -0.37 15.29
N LEU A 281 9.04 0.05 14.12
CA LEU A 281 8.54 1.22 13.41
C LEU A 281 7.08 1.03 12.96
N CYS A 282 6.72 -0.13 12.43
CA CYS A 282 5.34 -0.44 12.06
C CYS A 282 4.40 -0.38 13.28
N ALA A 283 4.83 -0.94 14.41
CA ALA A 283 4.08 -0.88 15.66
C ALA A 283 3.90 0.58 16.14
N PHE A 284 4.97 1.39 16.11
CA PHE A 284 4.93 2.81 16.47
C PHE A 284 3.94 3.60 15.59
N VAL A 285 3.98 3.41 14.27
CA VAL A 285 3.06 4.08 13.33
C VAL A 285 1.61 3.75 13.67
N LYS A 286 1.30 2.48 13.97
CA LYS A 286 -0.06 2.06 14.37
C LYS A 286 -0.48 2.63 15.72
N LEU A 287 0.40 2.62 16.71
CA LEU A 287 0.15 3.21 18.03
C LEU A 287 -0.05 4.74 17.97
N SER A 288 0.56 5.40 16.98
CA SER A 288 0.35 6.83 16.69
C SER A 288 -0.99 7.11 15.98
N GLY A 289 -1.85 6.10 15.80
CA GLY A 289 -3.18 6.24 15.21
C GLY A 289 -3.22 6.20 13.69
N TYR A 290 -2.11 5.85 13.04
CA TYR A 290 -2.02 5.73 11.58
C TYR A 290 -2.10 4.29 11.12
N ARG A 291 -2.49 4.10 9.87
CA ARG A 291 -2.46 2.83 9.15
C ARG A 291 -1.23 2.75 8.25
N ILE A 292 -0.85 1.54 7.92
CA ILE A 292 0.19 1.22 6.96
C ILE A 292 -0.47 0.70 5.68
N THR A 293 0.01 1.12 4.51
CA THR A 293 -0.53 0.67 3.22
C THR A 293 0.56 0.01 2.37
N TYR A 294 0.17 -1.06 1.68
CA TYR A 294 0.99 -1.71 0.67
C TYR A 294 0.68 -1.13 -0.70
N VAL A 295 1.70 -0.75 -1.45
CA VAL A 295 1.61 -0.09 -2.76
C VAL A 295 2.41 -0.90 -3.79
N PRO A 296 1.82 -1.95 -4.38
CA PRO A 296 2.52 -2.86 -5.28
C PRO A 296 2.94 -2.24 -6.61
N SER A 297 2.43 -1.06 -6.99
CA SER A 297 2.94 -0.30 -8.15
C SER A 297 4.37 0.18 -7.96
N ALA A 298 4.82 0.37 -6.71
CA ALA A 298 6.20 0.61 -6.37
C ALA A 298 6.95 -0.73 -6.26
N THR A 299 7.24 -1.36 -7.38
CA THR A 299 7.99 -2.63 -7.43
C THR A 299 9.45 -2.36 -7.76
N ALA A 300 10.36 -2.95 -6.98
CA ALA A 300 11.80 -2.98 -7.23
C ALA A 300 12.31 -4.42 -7.28
N ALA A 301 13.37 -4.66 -8.06
CA ALA A 301 14.08 -5.94 -8.07
C ALA A 301 15.28 -5.89 -7.12
N LEU A 302 15.47 -6.94 -6.32
CA LEU A 302 16.66 -7.13 -5.51
C LEU A 302 17.74 -7.79 -6.39
N LYS A 303 18.86 -7.11 -6.59
CA LYS A 303 20.02 -7.68 -7.27
C LYS A 303 20.74 -8.64 -6.33
N ARG A 304 21.07 -9.83 -6.82
CA ARG A 304 22.00 -10.72 -6.10
C ARG A 304 23.37 -10.03 -6.00
N GLU A 305 23.94 -10.03 -4.81
CA GLU A 305 25.36 -9.69 -4.67
C GLU A 305 26.16 -10.74 -5.46
N GLY A 306 26.84 -10.30 -6.52
CA GLY A 306 27.70 -11.13 -7.34
C GLY A 306 29.02 -11.46 -6.63
#